data_b49627852ecb18851376a920bcfde057
#
_entry.id   b49627852ecb18851376a920bcfde057
#
_cell.length_a   1.000
_cell.length_b   1.000
_cell.length_c   1.000
_cell.angle_alpha   90.00
_cell.angle_beta   90.00
_cell.angle_gamma   90.00
#
_symmetry.space_group_name_H-M   'P 1'
#
loop_
_entity.id
_entity.type
_entity.pdbx_description
1 polymer ?
#
loop_
_entity_poly.entity_id
_entity_poly.type
_entity_poly.pdbx_seq_one_letter_code
_entity_poly.pdbx_strand_id
1 'polypeptide(L)'
;MLGLDFGTTNSAVGAASRDGASRLALFGDGERRTATFRSVLHFSALDRRPNVRPLPTAGPWAIASYLDEGAGGRFLQSLKSHLASRHLTETHVFGWKFTLEELVAILLRELRTAACAQLGDAGDRVLLGRPVHFAAGPEGHVDVEGDERAIVRLTEAARQAGFAEVAFEYEPVAAAHAYERALDHDELVLIGDFGGGTSDFCLIRLGPGARAEADRRASILGVDGVPVAGGAFDGRIVRALVAPRLGLGSLRRSEHGKTLPMPSWLYGRLERWEDVSFLATPATRDTLRQLRFQALEPSKIDSLIRLVEDDLGYLLYEAVERTKLALSERERTRFEFRELPRLIVQDVSRGELESWVADQLARLAGCVDRLLARCGVAAADVDRVFLTGGSSLVPSVRAIFAARFGAERLRGGEELTTVAHGLASIAASCG
;
A
#
# COMPACT_ATOMS: atom_id res chain seq x y z
N MET A 1 -21.11 5.84 13.53
CA MET A 1 -20.04 4.88 13.20
C MET A 1 -19.09 5.54 12.21
N LEU A 2 -17.76 5.37 12.34
CA LEU A 2 -16.77 5.84 11.39
C LEU A 2 -16.58 4.84 10.23
N GLY A 3 -16.33 5.35 9.03
CA GLY A 3 -15.78 4.58 7.91
C GLY A 3 -14.29 4.86 7.81
N LEU A 4 -13.45 3.82 7.84
CA LEU A 4 -12.00 3.96 7.86
C LEU A 4 -11.36 3.05 6.81
N ASP A 5 -10.68 3.66 5.85
CA ASP A 5 -9.79 2.99 4.92
C ASP A 5 -8.37 2.98 5.52
N PHE A 6 -7.94 1.80 5.98
CA PHE A 6 -6.56 1.59 6.44
C PHE A 6 -5.71 1.02 5.31
N GLY A 7 -5.07 1.89 4.55
CA GLY A 7 -4.27 1.51 3.40
C GLY A 7 -2.81 1.19 3.73
N THR A 8 -2.13 0.48 2.83
CA THR A 8 -0.70 0.15 2.94
C THR A 8 0.17 1.41 2.95
N THR A 9 -0.17 2.38 2.10
CA THR A 9 0.58 3.62 1.91
C THR A 9 -0.14 4.83 2.48
N ASN A 10 -1.43 4.96 2.21
CA ASN A 10 -2.28 6.04 2.66
C ASN A 10 -3.52 5.46 3.33
N SER A 11 -3.99 6.13 4.36
CA SER A 11 -5.25 5.84 5.04
C SER A 11 -6.15 7.07 5.01
N ALA A 12 -7.45 6.86 5.16
CA ALA A 12 -8.43 7.94 5.26
C ALA A 12 -9.55 7.53 6.21
N VAL A 13 -10.16 8.49 6.90
CA VAL A 13 -11.27 8.26 7.82
C VAL A 13 -12.34 9.32 7.64
N GLY A 14 -13.58 8.89 7.68
CA GLY A 14 -14.72 9.77 7.51
C GLY A 14 -15.96 9.33 8.27
N ALA A 15 -16.92 10.22 8.28
CA ALA A 15 -18.28 9.97 8.73
C ALA A 15 -19.26 10.52 7.69
N ALA A 16 -20.42 9.92 7.61
CA ALA A 16 -21.51 10.45 6.80
C ALA A 16 -22.67 10.85 7.69
N SER A 17 -23.36 11.91 7.30
CA SER A 17 -24.62 12.34 7.87
C SER A 17 -25.77 11.45 7.36
N ARG A 18 -26.94 11.53 8.02
CA ARG A 18 -28.12 10.71 7.65
C ARG A 18 -28.64 10.95 6.23
N ASP A 19 -28.37 12.12 5.66
CA ASP A 19 -28.65 12.45 4.24
C ASP A 19 -27.63 11.85 3.27
N GLY A 20 -26.65 11.09 3.80
CA GLY A 20 -25.63 10.39 3.04
C GLY A 20 -24.43 11.26 2.61
N ALA A 21 -24.38 12.53 2.97
CA ALA A 21 -23.19 13.35 2.70
C ALA A 21 -22.02 12.90 3.58
N SER A 22 -20.95 12.42 2.95
CA SER A 22 -19.75 11.97 3.66
C SER A 22 -18.70 13.08 3.74
N ARG A 23 -18.06 13.19 4.90
CA ARG A 23 -16.94 14.11 5.17
C ARG A 23 -15.75 13.31 5.68
N LEU A 24 -14.57 13.68 5.21
CA LEU A 24 -13.30 13.07 5.65
C LEU A 24 -12.58 13.99 6.61
N ALA A 25 -11.83 13.41 7.54
CA ALA A 25 -10.90 14.14 8.38
C ALA A 25 -9.69 14.59 7.54
N LEU A 26 -9.13 15.75 7.87
CA LEU A 26 -8.00 16.35 7.18
C LEU A 26 -6.74 16.29 8.06
N PHE A 27 -5.60 15.99 7.45
CA PHE A 27 -4.30 15.82 8.09
C PHE A 27 -3.26 16.79 7.51
N GLY A 28 -2.29 17.18 8.32
CA GLY A 28 -1.24 18.13 7.95
C GLY A 28 -1.45 19.51 8.60
N ASP A 29 -0.54 20.45 8.31
CA ASP A 29 -0.48 21.74 8.94
C ASP A 29 -0.86 22.87 7.96
N GLY A 30 -1.54 23.89 8.49
CA GLY A 30 -1.91 25.10 7.74
C GLY A 30 -2.75 24.81 6.48
N GLU A 31 -2.33 25.41 5.37
CA GLU A 31 -3.02 25.27 4.06
C GLU A 31 -2.74 23.93 3.34
N ARG A 32 -1.78 23.14 3.82
CA ARG A 32 -1.38 21.84 3.21
C ARG A 32 -2.11 20.64 3.80
N ARG A 33 -3.36 20.83 4.20
CA ARG A 33 -4.17 19.73 4.75
C ARG A 33 -4.74 18.87 3.63
N THR A 34 -4.64 17.53 3.81
CA THR A 34 -5.16 16.54 2.87
C THR A 34 -6.08 15.57 3.59
N ALA A 35 -7.00 14.93 2.87
CA ALA A 35 -7.86 13.88 3.40
C ALA A 35 -7.14 12.53 3.55
N THR A 36 -5.89 12.44 3.08
CA THR A 36 -5.07 11.24 3.18
C THR A 36 -4.06 11.36 4.31
N PHE A 37 -3.95 10.30 5.10
CA PHE A 37 -2.99 10.11 6.19
C PHE A 37 -1.96 9.07 5.75
N ARG A 38 -0.67 9.41 5.69
CA ARG A 38 0.38 8.43 5.37
C ARG A 38 0.47 7.37 6.45
N SER A 39 0.41 6.10 6.07
CA SER A 39 0.42 4.96 7.00
C SER A 39 1.84 4.63 7.48
N VAL A 40 2.48 5.60 8.13
CA VAL A 40 3.89 5.55 8.56
C VAL A 40 4.05 5.97 10.02
N LEU A 41 5.09 5.42 10.67
CA LEU A 41 5.51 5.76 12.03
C LEU A 41 6.99 6.13 12.04
N HIS A 42 7.37 7.13 12.82
CA HIS A 42 8.77 7.47 13.08
C HIS A 42 9.04 7.53 14.56
N PHE A 43 9.98 6.70 15.02
CA PHE A 43 10.54 6.74 16.38
C PHE A 43 11.83 7.54 16.33
N SER A 44 11.81 8.73 16.90
CA SER A 44 12.98 9.60 16.99
C SER A 44 14.00 9.06 17.99
N ALA A 45 15.28 9.02 17.61
CA ALA A 45 16.36 8.72 18.54
C ALA A 45 16.62 9.89 19.51
N LEU A 46 16.25 11.12 19.13
CA LEU A 46 16.38 12.32 19.97
C LEU A 46 15.43 12.29 21.16
N ASP A 47 14.27 11.64 21.02
CA ASP A 47 13.28 11.47 22.08
C ASP A 47 13.58 10.28 23.00
N ARG A 48 14.67 9.57 22.73
CA ARG A 48 15.05 8.37 23.49
C ARG A 48 15.43 8.74 24.92
N ARG A 49 14.67 8.18 25.89
CA ARG A 49 14.95 8.31 27.31
C ARG A 49 15.28 6.94 27.91
N PRO A 50 16.28 6.83 28.80
CA PRO A 50 16.59 5.58 29.49
C PRO A 50 15.34 5.04 30.22
N ASN A 51 15.05 3.75 30.04
CA ASN A 51 13.94 3.05 30.69
C ASN A 51 12.53 3.60 30.40
N VAL A 52 12.37 4.43 29.36
CA VAL A 52 11.06 4.89 28.90
C VAL A 52 10.78 4.28 27.53
N ARG A 53 9.62 3.63 27.39
CA ARG A 53 9.18 3.08 26.10
C ARG A 53 9.00 4.24 25.11
N PRO A 54 9.65 4.19 23.93
CA PRO A 54 9.55 5.27 22.96
C PRO A 54 8.14 5.33 22.36
N LEU A 55 7.68 6.54 22.10
CA LEU A 55 6.41 6.80 21.39
C LEU A 55 6.76 7.35 20.01
N PRO A 56 6.16 6.81 18.93
CA PRO A 56 6.39 7.34 17.60
C PRO A 56 5.49 8.53 17.30
N THR A 57 5.93 9.38 16.39
CA THR A 57 5.04 10.22 15.59
C THR A 57 4.43 9.39 14.47
N ALA A 58 3.24 9.78 13.97
CA ALA A 58 2.51 9.05 12.95
C ALA A 58 2.10 9.96 11.78
N GLY A 59 1.86 9.39 10.61
CA GLY A 59 1.33 10.13 9.47
C GLY A 59 2.28 11.17 8.88
N PRO A 60 1.76 12.32 8.43
CA PRO A 60 2.58 13.38 7.83
C PRO A 60 3.63 13.93 8.79
N TRP A 61 3.34 13.95 10.08
CA TRP A 61 4.29 14.39 11.12
C TRP A 61 5.45 13.42 11.32
N ALA A 62 5.23 12.11 11.09
CA ALA A 62 6.30 11.12 11.10
C ALA A 62 7.31 11.36 9.97
N ILE A 63 6.84 11.78 8.79
CA ILE A 63 7.69 12.14 7.67
C ILE A 63 8.51 13.39 8.00
N ALA A 64 7.87 14.44 8.53
CA ALA A 64 8.56 15.66 8.94
C ALA A 64 9.65 15.36 9.98
N SER A 65 9.32 14.61 11.04
CA SER A 65 10.26 14.19 12.07
C SER A 65 11.45 13.39 11.51
N TYR A 66 11.19 12.47 10.56
CA TYR A 66 12.24 11.70 9.91
C TYR A 66 13.18 12.57 9.08
N LEU A 67 12.63 13.51 8.30
CA LEU A 67 13.42 14.41 7.45
C LEU A 67 14.26 15.40 8.28
N ASP A 68 13.72 15.88 9.41
CA ASP A 68 14.39 16.80 10.30
C ASP A 68 15.54 16.13 11.09
N GLU A 69 15.34 14.88 11.53
CA GLU A 69 16.32 14.15 12.32
C GLU A 69 17.45 13.57 11.46
N GLY A 70 17.16 13.13 10.25
CA GLY A 70 18.11 12.37 9.42
C GLY A 70 18.37 10.95 9.96
N ALA A 71 19.61 10.47 9.85
CA ALA A 71 19.98 9.14 10.30
C ALA A 71 19.93 8.99 11.83
N GLY A 72 19.39 7.90 12.33
CA GLY A 72 19.42 7.57 13.77
C GLY A 72 18.08 7.13 14.36
N GLY A 73 16.96 7.60 13.81
CA GLY A 73 15.61 7.17 14.17
C GLY A 73 15.23 5.81 13.61
N ARG A 74 13.98 5.42 13.82
CA ARG A 74 13.41 4.21 13.25
C ARG A 74 12.13 4.54 12.49
N PHE A 75 12.16 4.46 11.17
CA PHE A 75 11.01 4.69 10.31
C PHE A 75 10.33 3.36 9.96
N LEU A 76 9.01 3.25 10.19
CA LEU A 76 8.22 2.06 9.89
C LEU A 76 7.08 2.43 8.95
N GLN A 77 6.89 1.61 7.91
CA GLN A 77 5.90 1.82 6.86
C GLN A 77 5.27 0.51 6.41
N SER A 78 4.16 0.60 5.66
CA SER A 78 3.50 -0.55 5.03
C SER A 78 3.09 -1.66 6.01
N LEU A 79 2.73 -1.31 7.23
CA LEU A 79 2.38 -2.28 8.28
C LEU A 79 1.20 -3.18 7.89
N LYS A 80 0.26 -2.68 7.06
CA LYS A 80 -0.88 -3.46 6.55
C LYS A 80 -0.42 -4.71 5.78
N SER A 81 0.65 -4.62 4.99
CA SER A 81 1.18 -5.74 4.20
C SER A 81 1.68 -6.91 5.04
N HIS A 82 1.97 -6.68 6.32
CA HIS A 82 2.44 -7.71 7.24
C HIS A 82 1.34 -8.38 8.07
N LEU A 83 0.08 -7.91 8.00
CA LEU A 83 -1.02 -8.45 8.80
C LEU A 83 -1.24 -9.95 8.56
N ALA A 84 -1.10 -10.41 7.32
CA ALA A 84 -1.21 -11.83 6.97
C ALA A 84 0.07 -12.65 7.27
N SER A 85 1.21 -12.01 7.56
CA SER A 85 2.50 -12.68 7.71
C SER A 85 2.53 -13.59 8.95
N ARG A 86 3.05 -14.82 8.79
CA ARG A 86 3.35 -15.72 9.92
C ARG A 86 4.66 -15.37 10.63
N HIS A 87 5.55 -14.62 9.96
CA HIS A 87 6.92 -14.40 10.42
C HIS A 87 7.10 -13.06 11.13
N LEU A 88 6.40 -12.01 10.71
CA LEU A 88 6.46 -10.70 11.36
C LEU A 88 5.32 -10.59 12.38
N THR A 89 5.63 -10.89 13.62
CA THR A 89 4.71 -10.73 14.75
C THR A 89 5.09 -9.53 15.62
N GLU A 90 6.37 -9.17 15.63
CA GLU A 90 6.93 -8.13 16.48
C GLU A 90 8.20 -7.54 15.87
N THR A 91 8.57 -6.37 16.32
CA THR A 91 9.86 -5.72 16.03
C THR A 91 10.43 -5.06 17.27
N HIS A 92 11.73 -4.74 17.25
CA HIS A 92 12.39 -4.02 18.33
C HIS A 92 12.77 -2.62 17.88
N VAL A 93 12.41 -1.63 18.69
CA VAL A 93 12.78 -0.23 18.51
C VAL A 93 13.50 0.24 19.77
N PHE A 94 14.78 0.60 19.66
CA PHE A 94 15.65 1.05 20.75
C PHE A 94 15.66 0.09 21.96
N GLY A 95 15.58 -1.23 21.68
CA GLY A 95 15.54 -2.27 22.70
C GLY A 95 14.16 -2.62 23.26
N TRP A 96 13.13 -1.85 22.92
CA TRP A 96 11.75 -2.12 23.29
C TRP A 96 11.03 -2.94 22.23
N LYS A 97 10.27 -3.92 22.69
CA LYS A 97 9.44 -4.78 21.84
C LYS A 97 8.11 -4.11 21.52
N PHE A 98 7.72 -4.18 20.25
CA PHE A 98 6.40 -3.76 19.74
C PHE A 98 5.81 -4.89 18.92
N THR A 99 4.56 -5.25 19.18
CA THR A 99 3.81 -6.17 18.30
C THR A 99 3.31 -5.41 17.06
N LEU A 100 2.97 -6.15 16.02
CA LEU A 100 2.41 -5.55 14.81
C LEU A 100 1.07 -4.84 15.12
N GLU A 101 0.24 -5.47 15.97
CA GLU A 101 -1.04 -4.94 16.40
C GLU A 101 -0.88 -3.62 17.16
N GLU A 102 0.10 -3.50 18.06
CA GLU A 102 0.42 -2.24 18.75
C GLU A 102 0.80 -1.12 17.78
N LEU A 103 1.64 -1.43 16.78
CA LEU A 103 2.07 -0.45 15.78
C LEU A 103 0.90 0.02 14.90
N VAL A 104 0.05 -0.89 14.46
CA VAL A 104 -1.16 -0.55 13.70
C VAL A 104 -2.14 0.22 14.56
N ALA A 105 -2.31 -0.14 15.84
CA ALA A 105 -3.18 0.57 16.78
C ALA A 105 -2.79 2.04 16.96
N ILE A 106 -1.50 2.37 16.90
CA ILE A 106 -1.04 3.77 16.96
C ILE A 106 -1.59 4.55 15.77
N LEU A 107 -1.46 4.01 14.54
CA LEU A 107 -1.99 4.66 13.33
C LEU A 107 -3.53 4.83 13.40
N LEU A 108 -4.24 3.78 13.79
CA LEU A 108 -5.70 3.81 13.91
C LEU A 108 -6.18 4.79 14.99
N ARG A 109 -5.43 4.94 16.08
CA ARG A 109 -5.73 5.90 17.17
C ARG A 109 -5.60 7.34 16.70
N GLU A 110 -4.56 7.67 15.93
CA GLU A 110 -4.38 9.00 15.34
C GLU A 110 -5.52 9.34 14.38
N LEU A 111 -5.90 8.39 13.51
CA LEU A 111 -7.03 8.56 12.59
C LEU A 111 -8.34 8.78 13.36
N ARG A 112 -8.61 7.98 14.39
CA ARG A 112 -9.79 8.12 15.26
C ARG A 112 -9.82 9.47 15.96
N THR A 113 -8.69 9.89 16.54
CA THR A 113 -8.57 11.16 17.26
C THR A 113 -8.85 12.34 16.33
N ALA A 114 -8.27 12.34 15.13
CA ALA A 114 -8.52 13.38 14.14
C ALA A 114 -9.98 13.40 13.68
N ALA A 115 -10.59 12.23 13.45
CA ALA A 115 -11.99 12.13 13.07
C ALA A 115 -12.92 12.66 14.15
N CYS A 116 -12.73 12.26 15.41
CA CYS A 116 -13.53 12.76 16.53
C CYS A 116 -13.42 14.28 16.69
N ALA A 117 -12.22 14.83 16.55
CA ALA A 117 -12.00 16.27 16.69
C ALA A 117 -12.63 17.11 15.56
N GLN A 118 -12.69 16.56 14.33
CA GLN A 118 -13.12 17.32 13.15
C GLN A 118 -14.55 17.03 12.70
N LEU A 119 -15.03 15.81 12.93
CA LEU A 119 -16.33 15.33 12.45
C LEU A 119 -17.37 15.19 13.58
N GLY A 120 -16.94 15.43 14.81
CA GLY A 120 -17.74 15.24 16.01
C GLY A 120 -17.57 13.83 16.59
N ASP A 121 -18.18 13.58 17.76
CA ASP A 121 -18.11 12.26 18.40
C ASP A 121 -18.82 11.22 17.52
N ALA A 122 -18.02 10.47 16.80
CA ALA A 122 -18.50 9.40 15.90
C ALA A 122 -18.66 8.04 16.63
N GLY A 123 -18.54 8.06 17.95
CA GLY A 123 -18.69 6.87 18.79
C GLY A 123 -17.47 5.93 18.74
N ASP A 124 -17.67 4.75 19.27
CA ASP A 124 -16.68 3.69 19.43
C ASP A 124 -16.82 2.56 18.38
N ARG A 125 -17.62 2.80 17.33
CA ARG A 125 -17.90 1.84 16.25
C ARG A 125 -17.18 2.25 14.97
N VAL A 126 -16.58 1.26 14.28
CA VAL A 126 -15.86 1.49 13.00
C VAL A 126 -16.21 0.43 11.97
N LEU A 127 -16.41 0.86 10.73
CA LEU A 127 -16.40 0.03 9.54
C LEU A 127 -15.04 0.20 8.85
N LEU A 128 -14.22 -0.87 8.88
CA LEU A 128 -12.89 -0.91 8.29
C LEU A 128 -12.96 -1.46 6.86
N GLY A 129 -12.27 -0.79 5.94
CA GLY A 129 -11.96 -1.34 4.63
C GLY A 129 -10.98 -2.51 4.75
N ARG A 130 -11.24 -3.55 3.95
CA ARG A 130 -10.31 -4.66 3.76
C ARG A 130 -10.15 -4.99 2.28
N PRO A 131 -8.96 -5.42 1.83
CA PRO A 131 -8.81 -5.97 0.50
C PRO A 131 -9.59 -7.28 0.39
N VAL A 132 -9.83 -7.75 -0.83
CA VAL A 132 -10.42 -9.07 -1.07
C VAL A 132 -9.51 -10.15 -0.49
N HIS A 133 -8.19 -10.02 -0.74
CA HIS A 133 -7.15 -10.87 -0.15
C HIS A 133 -5.99 -10.03 0.38
N PHE A 134 -5.59 -10.24 1.64
CA PHE A 134 -4.42 -9.55 2.24
C PHE A 134 -3.09 -10.04 1.70
N ALA A 135 -3.01 -11.30 1.29
CA ALA A 135 -1.82 -11.91 0.71
C ALA A 135 -2.18 -13.00 -0.30
N ALA A 136 -1.27 -13.25 -1.24
CA ALA A 136 -1.33 -14.46 -2.03
C ALA A 136 -0.54 -15.57 -1.36
N GLY A 137 -1.09 -16.76 -1.38
CA GLY A 137 -0.36 -17.98 -1.12
C GLY A 137 0.60 -18.34 -2.28
N PRO A 138 1.34 -19.46 -2.13
CA PRO A 138 2.20 -19.98 -3.19
C PRO A 138 1.44 -20.11 -4.51
N GLU A 139 2.12 -19.87 -5.63
CA GLU A 139 1.57 -20.00 -6.99
C GLU A 139 0.32 -19.12 -7.29
N GLY A 140 0.05 -18.10 -6.46
CA GLY A 140 -1.09 -17.21 -6.64
C GLY A 140 -2.41 -17.74 -6.10
N HIS A 141 -2.40 -18.85 -5.35
CA HIS A 141 -3.57 -19.32 -4.60
C HIS A 141 -3.94 -18.35 -3.47
N VAL A 142 -5.19 -18.37 -3.03
CA VAL A 142 -5.67 -17.60 -1.89
C VAL A 142 -5.07 -18.18 -0.60
N ASP A 143 -4.44 -17.33 0.22
CA ASP A 143 -3.99 -17.70 1.57
C ASP A 143 -5.11 -17.40 2.58
N VAL A 144 -6.09 -18.33 2.67
CA VAL A 144 -7.26 -18.19 3.58
C VAL A 144 -6.83 -18.00 5.04
N GLU A 145 -5.84 -18.76 5.51
CA GLU A 145 -5.35 -18.63 6.89
C GLU A 145 -4.63 -17.28 7.10
N GLY A 146 -3.97 -16.75 6.06
CA GLY A 146 -3.37 -15.42 6.07
C GLY A 146 -4.43 -14.33 6.14
N ASP A 147 -5.50 -14.45 5.38
CA ASP A 147 -6.63 -13.51 5.41
C ASP A 147 -7.32 -13.51 6.78
N GLU A 148 -7.60 -14.68 7.36
CA GLU A 148 -8.17 -14.79 8.71
C GLU A 148 -7.26 -14.17 9.77
N ARG A 149 -5.95 -14.44 9.71
CA ARG A 149 -4.95 -13.86 10.61
C ARG A 149 -4.92 -12.33 10.51
N ALA A 150 -4.98 -11.79 9.30
CA ALA A 150 -4.98 -10.36 9.07
C ALA A 150 -6.23 -9.70 9.69
N ILE A 151 -7.41 -10.30 9.54
CA ILE A 151 -8.66 -9.82 10.15
C ILE A 151 -8.57 -9.81 11.67
N VAL A 152 -8.08 -10.91 12.27
CA VAL A 152 -7.93 -11.00 13.74
C VAL A 152 -6.99 -9.91 14.25
N ARG A 153 -5.82 -9.72 13.61
CA ARG A 153 -4.84 -8.71 14.00
C ARG A 153 -5.36 -7.29 13.82
N LEU A 154 -6.05 -7.02 12.71
CA LEU A 154 -6.62 -5.69 12.46
C LEU A 154 -7.75 -5.37 13.43
N THR A 155 -8.57 -6.37 13.78
CA THR A 155 -9.60 -6.24 14.82
C THR A 155 -8.98 -5.91 16.18
N GLU A 156 -7.92 -6.61 16.55
CA GLU A 156 -7.22 -6.37 17.82
C GLU A 156 -6.56 -4.99 17.85
N ALA A 157 -5.91 -4.59 16.75
CA ALA A 157 -5.34 -3.25 16.62
C ALA A 157 -6.41 -2.14 16.75
N ALA A 158 -7.57 -2.34 16.14
CA ALA A 158 -8.69 -1.40 16.23
C ALA A 158 -9.23 -1.30 17.68
N ARG A 159 -9.34 -2.43 18.39
CA ARG A 159 -9.71 -2.43 19.82
C ARG A 159 -8.69 -1.67 20.67
N GLN A 160 -7.39 -1.90 20.45
CA GLN A 160 -6.32 -1.15 21.13
C GLN A 160 -6.34 0.35 20.78
N ALA A 161 -6.84 0.72 19.61
CA ALA A 161 -7.06 2.11 19.22
C ALA A 161 -8.29 2.76 19.87
N GLY A 162 -9.12 1.96 20.60
CA GLY A 162 -10.28 2.42 21.35
C GLY A 162 -11.62 2.24 20.63
N PHE A 163 -11.70 1.40 19.58
CA PHE A 163 -12.97 0.98 19.00
C PHE A 163 -13.52 -0.23 19.73
N ALA A 164 -14.78 -0.17 20.20
CA ALA A 164 -15.46 -1.28 20.85
C ALA A 164 -16.07 -2.26 19.84
N GLU A 165 -16.64 -1.74 18.74
CA GLU A 165 -17.23 -2.53 17.68
C GLU A 165 -16.50 -2.32 16.36
N VAL A 166 -16.07 -3.43 15.76
CA VAL A 166 -15.31 -3.45 14.49
C VAL A 166 -16.05 -4.31 13.48
N ALA A 167 -16.44 -3.71 12.37
CA ALA A 167 -16.99 -4.39 11.21
C ALA A 167 -16.07 -4.20 9.99
N PHE A 168 -16.21 -5.06 8.99
CA PHE A 168 -15.41 -5.00 7.77
C PHE A 168 -16.28 -4.95 6.53
N GLU A 169 -15.81 -4.22 5.52
CA GLU A 169 -16.33 -4.26 4.16
C GLU A 169 -15.18 -4.35 3.16
N TYR A 170 -15.41 -4.96 2.03
CA TYR A 170 -14.44 -4.97 0.93
C TYR A 170 -14.22 -3.57 0.36
N GLU A 171 -12.96 -3.19 0.19
CA GLU A 171 -12.57 -1.89 -0.38
C GLU A 171 -13.23 -1.61 -1.75
N PRO A 172 -13.25 -2.55 -2.71
CA PRO A 172 -13.94 -2.31 -3.98
C PRO A 172 -15.47 -2.21 -3.85
N VAL A 173 -16.08 -2.85 -2.84
CA VAL A 173 -17.52 -2.68 -2.56
C VAL A 173 -17.79 -1.29 -2.00
N ALA A 174 -16.93 -0.80 -1.10
CA ALA A 174 -17.02 0.55 -0.60
C ALA A 174 -16.86 1.59 -1.73
N ALA A 175 -15.88 1.40 -2.62
CA ALA A 175 -15.72 2.25 -3.80
C ALA A 175 -16.97 2.24 -4.71
N ALA A 176 -17.62 1.08 -4.87
CA ALA A 176 -18.88 0.95 -5.62
C ALA A 176 -19.98 1.80 -5.01
N HIS A 177 -20.14 1.80 -3.68
CA HIS A 177 -21.14 2.64 -3.01
C HIS A 177 -20.90 4.14 -3.21
N ALA A 178 -19.64 4.58 -3.24
CA ALA A 178 -19.34 5.98 -3.55
C ALA A 178 -19.73 6.35 -4.99
N TYR A 179 -19.43 5.47 -5.95
CA TYR A 179 -19.78 5.67 -7.37
C TYR A 179 -21.30 5.67 -7.59
N GLU A 180 -22.04 4.76 -6.96
CA GLU A 180 -23.49 4.57 -7.12
C GLU A 180 -24.32 5.83 -6.83
N ARG A 181 -23.82 6.72 -5.96
CA ARG A 181 -24.56 7.94 -5.57
C ARG A 181 -24.87 8.87 -6.73
N ALA A 182 -24.06 8.83 -7.79
CA ALA A 182 -24.23 9.65 -8.98
C ALA A 182 -25.12 8.99 -10.05
N LEU A 183 -25.58 7.74 -9.84
CA LEU A 183 -26.34 6.99 -10.82
C LEU A 183 -27.84 7.28 -10.75
N ASP A 184 -28.45 7.54 -11.89
CA ASP A 184 -29.90 7.69 -12.10
C ASP A 184 -30.56 6.49 -12.80
N HIS A 185 -29.76 5.50 -13.22
CA HIS A 185 -30.17 4.22 -13.82
C HIS A 185 -29.29 3.08 -13.32
N ASP A 186 -29.72 1.85 -13.60
CA ASP A 186 -28.97 0.65 -13.21
C ASP A 186 -27.87 0.34 -14.22
N GLU A 187 -26.69 0.01 -13.73
CA GLU A 187 -25.50 -0.38 -14.50
C GLU A 187 -24.87 -1.64 -13.90
N LEU A 188 -24.31 -2.49 -14.77
CA LEU A 188 -23.36 -3.53 -14.37
C LEU A 188 -21.95 -2.93 -14.41
N VAL A 189 -21.31 -2.80 -13.25
CA VAL A 189 -20.05 -2.08 -13.09
C VAL A 189 -18.95 -3.02 -12.62
N LEU A 190 -17.80 -2.94 -13.28
CA LEU A 190 -16.55 -3.50 -12.74
C LEU A 190 -15.82 -2.39 -11.98
N ILE A 191 -15.66 -2.57 -10.67
CA ILE A 191 -14.82 -1.73 -9.83
C ILE A 191 -13.43 -2.32 -9.78
N GLY A 192 -12.40 -1.50 -9.98
CA GLY A 192 -11.00 -1.84 -9.76
C GLY A 192 -10.38 -0.86 -8.77
N ASP A 193 -10.00 -1.35 -7.60
CA ASP A 193 -9.28 -0.60 -6.57
C ASP A 193 -7.80 -0.98 -6.56
N PHE A 194 -6.92 0.00 -6.82
CA PHE A 194 -5.49 -0.20 -6.96
C PHE A 194 -4.75 0.45 -5.78
N GLY A 195 -4.62 -0.28 -4.69
CA GLY A 195 -3.91 0.16 -3.50
C GLY A 195 -2.39 0.20 -3.66
N GLY A 196 -1.69 0.26 -2.53
CA GLY A 196 -0.22 0.16 -2.49
C GLY A 196 0.28 -1.27 -2.61
N GLY A 197 -0.45 -2.25 -2.03
CA GLY A 197 -0.06 -3.67 -1.96
C GLY A 197 -0.91 -4.61 -2.81
N THR A 198 -2.21 -4.33 -2.93
CA THR A 198 -3.19 -5.18 -3.63
C THR A 198 -3.92 -4.41 -4.71
N SER A 199 -4.43 -5.15 -5.70
CA SER A 199 -5.46 -4.67 -6.62
C SER A 199 -6.67 -5.58 -6.50
N ASP A 200 -7.80 -4.98 -6.16
CA ASP A 200 -9.02 -5.65 -5.79
C ASP A 200 -10.14 -5.30 -6.76
N PHE A 201 -10.91 -6.30 -7.18
CA PHE A 201 -11.94 -6.16 -8.19
C PHE A 201 -13.30 -6.63 -7.66
N CYS A 202 -14.35 -5.89 -8.02
CA CYS A 202 -15.73 -6.25 -7.72
C CYS A 202 -16.60 -6.07 -8.97
N LEU A 203 -17.32 -7.10 -9.35
CA LEU A 203 -18.36 -7.01 -10.37
C LEU A 203 -19.71 -6.88 -9.67
N ILE A 204 -20.41 -5.79 -9.87
CA ILE A 204 -21.57 -5.41 -9.08
C ILE A 204 -22.62 -4.69 -9.92
N ARG A 205 -23.92 -4.90 -9.62
CA ARG A 205 -25.03 -4.11 -10.13
C ARG A 205 -25.25 -2.92 -9.23
N LEU A 206 -25.30 -1.72 -9.82
CA LEU A 206 -25.44 -0.45 -9.12
C LEU A 206 -26.55 0.37 -9.75
N GLY A 207 -27.23 1.17 -8.94
CA GLY A 207 -28.26 2.09 -9.41
C GLY A 207 -29.53 2.09 -8.55
N PRO A 208 -30.58 2.80 -8.96
CA PRO A 208 -31.81 2.94 -8.19
C PRO A 208 -32.51 1.61 -7.88
N GLY A 209 -32.52 0.64 -8.82
CA GLY A 209 -33.09 -0.69 -8.63
C GLY A 209 -32.32 -1.48 -7.60
N ALA A 210 -30.99 -1.53 -7.74
CA ALA A 210 -30.11 -2.19 -6.80
C ALA A 210 -30.19 -1.58 -5.39
N ARG A 211 -30.35 -0.24 -5.27
CA ARG A 211 -30.54 0.45 -3.98
C ARG A 211 -31.84 0.07 -3.27
N ALA A 212 -32.87 -0.28 -4.04
CA ALA A 212 -34.17 -0.67 -3.50
C ALA A 212 -34.21 -2.13 -3.01
N GLU A 213 -33.21 -2.96 -3.32
CA GLU A 213 -33.12 -4.34 -2.86
C GLU A 213 -32.89 -4.42 -1.33
N ALA A 214 -33.61 -5.32 -0.67
CA ALA A 214 -33.51 -5.53 0.77
C ALA A 214 -32.16 -6.10 1.18
N ASP A 215 -31.54 -6.94 0.34
CA ASP A 215 -30.18 -7.49 0.53
C ASP A 215 -29.25 -6.92 -0.54
N ARG A 216 -28.49 -5.92 -0.17
CA ARG A 216 -27.48 -5.27 -1.03
C ARG A 216 -26.36 -6.21 -1.47
N ARG A 217 -26.11 -7.29 -0.72
CA ARG A 217 -25.10 -8.29 -1.09
C ARG A 217 -25.50 -9.08 -2.33
N ALA A 218 -26.78 -9.21 -2.61
CA ALA A 218 -27.28 -9.86 -3.82
C ALA A 218 -26.88 -9.11 -5.11
N SER A 219 -26.59 -7.82 -5.02
CA SER A 219 -26.11 -7.03 -6.15
C SER A 219 -24.64 -7.32 -6.51
N ILE A 220 -23.86 -7.95 -5.61
CA ILE A 220 -22.46 -8.31 -5.85
C ILE A 220 -22.41 -9.64 -6.59
N LEU A 221 -22.01 -9.64 -7.88
CA LEU A 221 -21.88 -10.84 -8.69
C LEU A 221 -20.62 -11.63 -8.31
N GLY A 222 -19.56 -10.92 -7.97
CA GLY A 222 -18.31 -11.55 -7.51
C GLY A 222 -17.23 -10.53 -7.18
N VAL A 223 -16.24 -11.01 -6.44
CA VAL A 223 -15.03 -10.27 -6.07
C VAL A 223 -13.80 -11.12 -6.35
N ASP A 224 -12.68 -10.52 -6.73
CA ASP A 224 -11.37 -11.17 -6.88
C ASP A 224 -10.27 -10.15 -6.59
N GLY A 225 -9.07 -10.61 -6.26
CA GLY A 225 -7.96 -9.73 -5.95
C GLY A 225 -6.61 -10.38 -6.27
N VAL A 226 -5.60 -9.53 -6.43
CA VAL A 226 -4.23 -9.97 -6.66
C VAL A 226 -3.26 -9.08 -5.89
N PRO A 227 -2.21 -9.65 -5.24
CA PRO A 227 -1.20 -8.86 -4.52
C PRO A 227 -0.18 -8.27 -5.50
N VAL A 228 -0.68 -7.45 -6.40
CA VAL A 228 0.07 -6.65 -7.39
C VAL A 228 -0.57 -5.28 -7.43
N ALA A 229 0.20 -4.28 -7.03
CA ALA A 229 -0.21 -2.88 -7.08
C ALA A 229 1.02 -1.96 -7.16
N GLY A 230 0.90 -0.72 -6.73
CA GLY A 230 1.95 0.29 -6.82
C GLY A 230 3.31 -0.17 -6.30
N GLY A 231 3.34 -0.80 -5.12
CA GLY A 231 4.57 -1.31 -4.53
C GLY A 231 5.29 -2.37 -5.37
N ALA A 232 4.54 -3.22 -6.10
CA ALA A 232 5.14 -4.19 -7.01
C ALA A 232 5.80 -3.51 -8.22
N PHE A 233 5.24 -2.41 -8.73
CA PHE A 233 5.85 -1.61 -9.80
C PHE A 233 7.09 -0.89 -9.29
N ASP A 234 7.04 -0.30 -8.10
CA ASP A 234 8.17 0.35 -7.45
C ASP A 234 9.34 -0.62 -7.26
N GLY A 235 9.06 -1.84 -6.82
CA GLY A 235 10.06 -2.90 -6.69
C GLY A 235 10.76 -3.22 -8.01
N ARG A 236 10.05 -3.19 -9.15
CA ARG A 236 10.67 -3.40 -10.47
C ARG A 236 11.59 -2.24 -10.87
N ILE A 237 11.23 -1.00 -10.53
CA ILE A 237 12.11 0.16 -10.72
C ILE A 237 13.36 0.01 -9.85
N VAL A 238 13.23 -0.35 -8.56
CA VAL A 238 14.36 -0.63 -7.66
C VAL A 238 15.26 -1.71 -8.24
N ARG A 239 14.70 -2.81 -8.72
CA ARG A 239 15.45 -3.91 -9.34
C ARG A 239 16.24 -3.47 -10.57
N ALA A 240 15.63 -2.66 -11.43
CA ALA A 240 16.23 -2.24 -12.70
C ALA A 240 17.29 -1.15 -12.51
N LEU A 241 17.02 -0.13 -11.70
CA LEU A 241 17.85 1.07 -11.60
C LEU A 241 18.79 1.07 -10.40
N VAL A 242 18.37 0.53 -9.26
CA VAL A 242 19.04 0.68 -7.96
C VAL A 242 19.86 -0.57 -7.61
N ALA A 243 19.25 -1.75 -7.64
CA ALA A 243 19.88 -2.98 -7.18
C ALA A 243 21.23 -3.28 -7.88
N PRO A 244 21.43 -3.05 -9.21
CA PRO A 244 22.72 -3.23 -9.85
C PRO A 244 23.81 -2.27 -9.35
N ARG A 245 23.42 -1.07 -8.92
CA ARG A 245 24.34 -0.06 -8.35
C ARG A 245 24.72 -0.40 -6.90
N LEU A 246 23.92 -1.25 -6.25
CA LEU A 246 24.15 -1.77 -4.89
C LEU A 246 24.77 -3.17 -4.90
N GLY A 247 25.11 -3.73 -6.08
CA GLY A 247 25.85 -4.98 -6.23
C GLY A 247 25.08 -6.18 -6.74
N LEU A 248 23.78 -6.04 -7.10
CA LEU A 248 23.06 -7.14 -7.77
C LEU A 248 23.78 -7.48 -9.10
N GLY A 249 24.04 -8.79 -9.31
CA GLY A 249 24.77 -9.27 -10.48
C GLY A 249 26.29 -9.14 -10.39
N SER A 250 26.85 -8.48 -9.37
CA SER A 250 28.29 -8.46 -9.12
C SER A 250 28.78 -9.77 -8.48
N LEU A 251 30.10 -9.93 -8.41
CA LEU A 251 30.73 -11.17 -7.97
C LEU A 251 31.43 -10.99 -6.62
N ARG A 252 31.55 -12.09 -5.88
CA ARG A 252 32.30 -12.20 -4.62
C ARG A 252 33.21 -13.42 -4.61
N ARG A 253 34.27 -13.39 -3.81
CA ARG A 253 35.13 -14.54 -3.53
C ARG A 253 34.58 -15.34 -2.35
N SER A 254 34.45 -16.65 -2.51
CA SER A 254 34.16 -17.57 -1.41
C SER A 254 35.40 -17.80 -0.56
N GLU A 255 35.24 -18.36 0.65
CA GLU A 255 36.33 -18.78 1.54
C GLU A 255 37.27 -19.78 0.88
N HIS A 256 36.77 -20.55 -0.10
CA HIS A 256 37.56 -21.53 -0.86
C HIS A 256 38.09 -20.95 -2.20
N GLY A 257 38.14 -19.62 -2.36
CA GLY A 257 38.70 -18.94 -3.54
C GLY A 257 37.85 -19.00 -4.80
N LYS A 258 36.64 -19.60 -4.78
CA LYS A 258 35.73 -19.62 -5.92
C LYS A 258 35.02 -18.29 -6.07
N THR A 259 34.81 -17.85 -7.31
CA THR A 259 33.99 -16.68 -7.62
C THR A 259 32.52 -17.08 -7.67
N LEU A 260 31.67 -16.40 -6.90
CA LEU A 260 30.24 -16.63 -6.77
C LEU A 260 29.50 -15.32 -7.03
N PRO A 261 28.24 -15.35 -7.51
CA PRO A 261 27.43 -14.16 -7.59
C PRO A 261 27.07 -13.64 -6.18
N MET A 262 26.77 -12.34 -6.08
CA MET A 262 26.18 -11.77 -4.87
C MET A 262 24.82 -12.44 -4.59
N PRO A 263 24.46 -12.66 -3.30
CA PRO A 263 23.21 -13.32 -2.94
C PRO A 263 21.98 -12.51 -3.40
N SER A 264 21.17 -13.06 -4.31
CA SER A 264 20.00 -12.37 -4.87
C SER A 264 18.89 -12.11 -3.85
N TRP A 265 18.75 -12.94 -2.81
CA TRP A 265 17.73 -12.81 -1.77
C TRP A 265 17.79 -11.45 -1.06
N LEU A 266 18.99 -10.90 -0.90
CA LEU A 266 19.20 -9.60 -0.26
C LEU A 266 18.54 -8.46 -1.03
N TYR A 267 18.67 -8.50 -2.37
CA TYR A 267 18.06 -7.50 -3.25
C TYR A 267 16.56 -7.72 -3.41
N GLY A 268 16.08 -8.96 -3.34
CA GLY A 268 14.65 -9.27 -3.31
C GLY A 268 13.90 -8.63 -2.13
N ARG A 269 14.58 -8.39 -1.00
CA ARG A 269 14.02 -7.62 0.12
C ARG A 269 14.00 -6.11 -0.14
N LEU A 270 14.93 -5.58 -0.93
CA LEU A 270 14.90 -4.18 -1.36
C LEU A 270 13.79 -3.90 -2.37
N GLU A 271 13.38 -4.90 -3.15
CA GLU A 271 12.28 -4.77 -4.12
C GLU A 271 10.91 -4.68 -3.45
N ARG A 272 10.82 -5.02 -2.16
CA ARG A 272 9.59 -4.97 -1.38
C ARG A 272 9.66 -3.80 -0.41
N TRP A 273 8.92 -2.77 -0.72
CA TRP A 273 8.79 -1.57 0.07
C TRP A 273 8.56 -1.86 1.57
N GLU A 274 7.69 -2.81 1.86
CA GLU A 274 7.34 -3.23 3.22
C GLU A 274 8.51 -3.84 3.99
N ASP A 275 9.44 -4.51 3.31
CA ASP A 275 10.57 -5.20 3.93
C ASP A 275 11.78 -4.27 4.20
N VAL A 276 11.87 -3.13 3.49
CA VAL A 276 13.04 -2.24 3.57
C VAL A 276 13.27 -1.74 4.98
N SER A 277 12.21 -1.31 5.66
CA SER A 277 12.27 -0.87 7.05
C SER A 277 12.73 -1.94 8.04
N PHE A 278 12.67 -3.23 7.66
CA PHE A 278 13.08 -4.36 8.50
C PHE A 278 14.44 -4.95 8.10
N LEU A 279 15.18 -4.29 7.19
CA LEU A 279 16.54 -4.73 6.81
C LEU A 279 17.60 -4.40 7.89
N ALA A 280 17.42 -3.33 8.65
CA ALA A 280 18.42 -2.84 9.61
C ALA A 280 18.53 -3.70 10.89
N THR A 281 18.65 -5.04 10.76
CA THR A 281 18.90 -5.95 11.88
C THR A 281 20.39 -6.17 12.10
N PRO A 282 20.83 -6.54 13.33
CA PRO A 282 22.23 -6.92 13.59
C PRO A 282 22.72 -8.01 12.62
N ALA A 283 21.92 -9.06 12.40
CA ALA A 283 22.27 -10.16 11.50
C ALA A 283 22.46 -9.69 10.03
N THR A 284 21.63 -8.79 9.57
CA THR A 284 21.79 -8.21 8.22
C THR A 284 23.05 -7.37 8.12
N ARG A 285 23.35 -6.55 9.13
CA ARG A 285 24.58 -5.73 9.17
C ARG A 285 25.84 -6.60 9.15
N ASP A 286 25.87 -7.68 9.91
CA ASP A 286 27.01 -8.61 9.93
C ASP A 286 27.15 -9.31 8.56
N THR A 287 26.05 -9.74 7.97
CA THR A 287 26.04 -10.32 6.61
C THR A 287 26.57 -9.32 5.57
N LEU A 288 26.15 -8.05 5.61
CA LEU A 288 26.62 -7.01 4.70
C LEU A 288 28.11 -6.73 4.84
N ARG A 289 28.63 -6.69 6.09
CA ARG A 289 30.08 -6.52 6.34
C ARG A 289 30.90 -7.68 5.79
N GLN A 290 30.43 -8.91 5.96
CA GLN A 290 31.08 -10.10 5.40
C GLN A 290 31.06 -10.06 3.85
N LEU A 291 29.92 -9.74 3.24
CA LEU A 291 29.80 -9.63 1.79
C LEU A 291 30.69 -8.53 1.22
N ARG A 292 30.81 -7.39 1.92
CA ARG A 292 31.73 -6.31 1.53
C ARG A 292 33.18 -6.79 1.44
N PHE A 293 33.63 -7.55 2.43
CA PHE A 293 34.99 -8.11 2.45
C PHE A 293 35.24 -9.09 1.29
N GLN A 294 34.21 -9.87 0.94
CA GLN A 294 34.29 -10.85 -0.15
C GLN A 294 34.10 -10.24 -1.55
N ALA A 295 33.49 -9.05 -1.65
CA ALA A 295 33.07 -8.45 -2.91
C ALA A 295 34.25 -8.13 -3.83
N LEU A 296 34.11 -8.36 -5.15
CA LEU A 296 35.04 -7.87 -6.16
C LEU A 296 34.83 -6.37 -6.45
N GLU A 297 33.63 -5.85 -6.15
CA GLU A 297 33.27 -4.43 -6.27
C GLU A 297 32.77 -3.90 -4.91
N PRO A 298 33.66 -3.75 -3.90
CA PRO A 298 33.24 -3.44 -2.52
C PRO A 298 32.50 -2.11 -2.40
N SER A 299 32.78 -1.13 -3.25
CA SER A 299 32.11 0.17 -3.23
C SER A 299 30.60 0.12 -3.52
N LYS A 300 30.12 -0.90 -4.23
CA LYS A 300 28.69 -1.15 -4.42
C LYS A 300 28.05 -1.62 -3.11
N ILE A 301 28.74 -2.47 -2.39
CA ILE A 301 28.27 -2.98 -1.08
C ILE A 301 28.37 -1.91 0.00
N ASP A 302 29.35 -1.00 -0.07
CA ASP A 302 29.40 0.20 0.80
C ASP A 302 28.13 1.06 0.61
N SER A 303 27.68 1.24 -0.62
CA SER A 303 26.42 1.95 -0.89
C SER A 303 25.20 1.23 -0.32
N LEU A 304 25.18 -0.11 -0.39
CA LEU A 304 24.09 -0.91 0.20
C LEU A 304 24.11 -0.85 1.74
N ILE A 305 25.29 -0.92 2.35
CA ILE A 305 25.46 -0.77 3.80
C ILE A 305 24.90 0.60 4.24
N ARG A 306 25.27 1.67 3.55
CA ARG A 306 24.80 3.01 3.85
C ARG A 306 23.28 3.13 3.72
N LEU A 307 22.68 2.57 2.65
CA LEU A 307 21.23 2.56 2.47
C LEU A 307 20.52 1.96 3.70
N VAL A 308 21.08 0.86 4.23
CA VAL A 308 20.49 0.14 5.37
C VAL A 308 20.81 0.80 6.71
N GLU A 309 22.06 1.23 6.94
CA GLU A 309 22.51 1.77 8.24
C GLU A 309 21.97 3.17 8.51
N ASP A 310 21.82 4.01 7.47
CA ASP A 310 21.29 5.38 7.55
C ASP A 310 19.76 5.43 7.33
N ASP A 311 19.08 4.25 7.27
CA ASP A 311 17.62 4.09 7.08
C ASP A 311 17.06 4.87 5.87
N LEU A 312 17.80 4.90 4.75
CA LEU A 312 17.46 5.69 3.55
C LEU A 312 16.32 5.09 2.71
N GLY A 313 15.65 4.06 3.19
CA GLY A 313 14.62 3.33 2.47
C GLY A 313 13.46 4.22 2.03
N TYR A 314 12.99 5.11 2.90
CA TYR A 314 11.91 6.04 2.58
C TYR A 314 12.30 7.00 1.44
N LEU A 315 13.49 7.62 1.51
CA LEU A 315 13.98 8.54 0.47
C LEU A 315 14.18 7.84 -0.87
N LEU A 316 14.65 6.59 -0.85
CA LEU A 316 14.76 5.79 -2.06
C LEU A 316 13.40 5.59 -2.72
N TYR A 317 12.39 5.15 -1.96
CA TYR A 317 11.07 4.90 -2.50
C TYR A 317 10.34 6.18 -2.91
N GLU A 318 10.58 7.30 -2.25
CA GLU A 318 10.11 8.61 -2.68
C GLU A 318 10.66 8.97 -4.09
N ALA A 319 11.95 8.72 -4.33
CA ALA A 319 12.55 8.92 -5.64
C ALA A 319 11.96 7.98 -6.71
N VAL A 320 11.67 6.73 -6.33
CA VAL A 320 11.01 5.73 -7.20
C VAL A 320 9.58 6.16 -7.51
N GLU A 321 8.79 6.55 -6.51
CA GLU A 321 7.41 6.99 -6.67
C GLU A 321 7.31 8.24 -7.57
N ARG A 322 8.17 9.23 -7.36
CA ARG A 322 8.29 10.42 -8.23
C ARG A 322 8.57 10.02 -9.69
N THR A 323 9.46 9.05 -9.90
CA THR A 323 9.79 8.56 -11.25
C THR A 323 8.61 7.87 -11.90
N LYS A 324 7.89 7.00 -11.17
CA LYS A 324 6.68 6.32 -11.63
C LYS A 324 5.58 7.32 -12.00
N LEU A 325 5.33 8.31 -11.15
CA LEU A 325 4.34 9.36 -11.41
C LEU A 325 4.71 10.18 -12.65
N ALA A 326 5.97 10.61 -12.77
CA ALA A 326 6.43 11.35 -13.94
C ALA A 326 6.27 10.54 -15.24
N LEU A 327 6.51 9.22 -15.21
CA LEU A 327 6.31 8.33 -16.37
C LEU A 327 4.83 8.07 -16.67
N SER A 328 3.92 8.30 -15.72
CA SER A 328 2.47 8.27 -16.00
C SER A 328 2.04 9.46 -16.87
N GLU A 329 2.72 10.60 -16.76
CA GLU A 329 2.41 11.83 -17.51
C GLU A 329 3.29 12.03 -18.75
N ARG A 330 4.55 11.57 -18.70
CA ARG A 330 5.58 11.84 -19.71
C ARG A 330 6.15 10.55 -20.28
N GLU A 331 6.65 10.62 -21.52
CA GLU A 331 7.33 9.50 -22.19
C GLU A 331 8.70 9.19 -21.58
N ARG A 332 9.37 10.18 -20.98
CA ARG A 332 10.71 10.06 -20.39
C ARG A 332 10.82 10.92 -19.15
N THR A 333 11.62 10.44 -18.21
CA THR A 333 12.01 11.18 -17.00
C THR A 333 13.41 10.79 -16.59
N ARG A 334 13.95 11.49 -15.61
CA ARG A 334 15.23 11.18 -14.99
C ARG A 334 15.00 10.66 -13.58
N PHE A 335 15.46 9.41 -13.32
CA PHE A 335 15.60 8.89 -11.98
C PHE A 335 16.83 9.50 -11.31
N GLU A 336 16.68 10.05 -10.13
CA GLU A 336 17.79 10.59 -9.32
C GLU A 336 17.64 10.14 -7.86
N PHE A 337 18.73 9.53 -7.34
CA PHE A 337 18.89 9.24 -5.92
C PHE A 337 20.27 9.66 -5.46
N ARG A 338 20.35 10.70 -4.62
CA ARG A 338 21.58 11.44 -4.28
C ARG A 338 22.15 11.10 -2.91
N GLU A 339 21.43 10.35 -2.10
CA GLU A 339 21.74 10.08 -0.68
C GLU A 339 22.87 9.06 -0.49
N LEU A 340 23.30 8.41 -1.58
CA LEU A 340 24.39 7.45 -1.55
C LEU A 340 25.74 8.12 -1.92
N PRO A 341 26.89 7.56 -1.47
CA PRO A 341 28.22 8.04 -1.82
C PRO A 341 28.45 8.09 -3.35
N ARG A 342 27.79 7.20 -4.06
CA ARG A 342 27.68 7.19 -5.51
C ARG A 342 26.23 7.47 -5.88
N LEU A 343 25.97 8.70 -6.30
CA LEU A 343 24.65 9.07 -6.75
C LEU A 343 24.19 8.19 -7.93
N ILE A 344 22.90 7.87 -7.94
CA ILE A 344 22.29 7.11 -9.03
C ILE A 344 21.50 8.10 -9.87
N VAL A 345 21.92 8.31 -11.10
CA VAL A 345 21.23 9.16 -12.08
C VAL A 345 21.10 8.36 -13.37
N GLN A 346 19.87 8.24 -13.88
CA GLN A 346 19.60 7.52 -15.13
C GLN A 346 18.34 8.05 -15.80
N ASP A 347 18.42 8.29 -17.11
CA ASP A 347 17.23 8.59 -17.90
C ASP A 347 16.43 7.30 -18.10
N VAL A 348 15.11 7.40 -17.98
CA VAL A 348 14.17 6.26 -18.04
C VAL A 348 13.01 6.64 -18.93
N SER A 349 12.59 5.71 -19.78
CA SER A 349 11.42 5.83 -20.63
C SER A 349 10.23 5.04 -20.07
N ARG A 350 9.01 5.44 -20.47
CA ARG A 350 7.77 4.71 -20.14
C ARG A 350 7.83 3.26 -20.68
N GLY A 351 8.35 3.06 -21.91
CA GLY A 351 8.47 1.73 -22.49
C GLY A 351 9.41 0.80 -21.70
N GLU A 352 10.50 1.33 -21.09
CA GLU A 352 11.34 0.55 -20.19
C GLU A 352 10.55 0.14 -18.93
N LEU A 353 9.83 1.07 -18.29
CA LEU A 353 8.97 0.75 -17.15
C LEU A 353 7.94 -0.34 -17.51
N GLU A 354 7.24 -0.19 -18.63
CA GLU A 354 6.26 -1.16 -19.11
C GLU A 354 6.87 -2.55 -19.31
N SER A 355 8.10 -2.62 -19.85
CA SER A 355 8.83 -3.88 -19.99
C SER A 355 9.17 -4.53 -18.64
N TRP A 356 9.52 -3.73 -17.63
CA TRP A 356 9.86 -4.23 -16.29
C TRP A 356 8.65 -4.74 -15.52
N VAL A 357 7.47 -4.17 -15.75
CA VAL A 357 6.21 -4.52 -15.06
C VAL A 357 5.28 -5.43 -15.87
N ALA A 358 5.74 -5.96 -17.02
CA ALA A 358 4.91 -6.76 -17.91
C ALA A 358 4.25 -7.96 -17.23
N ASP A 359 5.00 -8.68 -16.37
CA ASP A 359 4.47 -9.82 -15.62
C ASP A 359 3.37 -9.40 -14.63
N GLN A 360 3.54 -8.23 -13.99
CA GLN A 360 2.54 -7.68 -13.08
C GLN A 360 1.27 -7.28 -13.82
N LEU A 361 1.41 -6.66 -15.00
CA LEU A 361 0.28 -6.31 -15.86
C LEU A 361 -0.47 -7.55 -16.35
N ALA A 362 0.24 -8.61 -16.70
CA ALA A 362 -0.38 -9.89 -17.08
C ALA A 362 -1.16 -10.53 -15.92
N ARG A 363 -0.66 -10.44 -14.68
CA ARG A 363 -1.36 -10.93 -13.49
C ARG A 363 -2.64 -10.14 -13.19
N LEU A 364 -2.60 -8.81 -13.33
CA LEU A 364 -3.78 -7.95 -13.22
C LEU A 364 -4.83 -8.34 -14.26
N ALA A 365 -4.42 -8.44 -15.51
CA ALA A 365 -5.27 -8.84 -16.62
C ALA A 365 -5.95 -10.19 -16.37
N GLY A 366 -5.15 -11.19 -15.96
CA GLY A 366 -5.66 -12.53 -15.66
C GLY A 366 -6.62 -12.58 -14.46
N CYS A 367 -6.48 -11.70 -13.48
CA CYS A 367 -7.42 -11.60 -12.36
C CYS A 367 -8.80 -11.13 -12.84
N VAL A 368 -8.85 -10.10 -13.68
CA VAL A 368 -10.09 -9.61 -14.28
C VAL A 368 -10.76 -10.69 -15.15
N ASP A 369 -9.97 -11.38 -15.98
CA ASP A 369 -10.47 -12.44 -16.86
C ASP A 369 -11.08 -13.61 -16.05
N ARG A 370 -10.43 -14.01 -14.94
CA ARG A 370 -10.96 -15.02 -14.00
C ARG A 370 -12.26 -14.57 -13.33
N LEU A 371 -12.33 -13.32 -12.89
CA LEU A 371 -13.53 -12.76 -12.24
C LEU A 371 -14.73 -12.83 -13.20
N LEU A 372 -14.57 -12.33 -14.43
CA LEU A 372 -15.61 -12.35 -15.45
C LEU A 372 -16.07 -13.79 -15.76
N ALA A 373 -15.12 -14.71 -15.97
CA ALA A 373 -15.41 -16.10 -16.26
C ALA A 373 -16.18 -16.78 -15.12
N ARG A 374 -15.78 -16.54 -13.86
CA ARG A 374 -16.46 -17.10 -12.68
C ARG A 374 -17.88 -16.56 -12.49
N CYS A 375 -18.13 -15.31 -12.86
CA CYS A 375 -19.45 -14.69 -12.82
C CYS A 375 -20.31 -15.02 -14.06
N GLY A 376 -19.76 -15.67 -15.08
CA GLY A 376 -20.46 -15.95 -16.34
C GLY A 376 -20.83 -14.69 -17.14
N VAL A 377 -20.04 -13.62 -17.01
CA VAL A 377 -20.28 -12.29 -17.61
C VAL A 377 -19.26 -12.06 -18.73
N ALA A 378 -19.73 -11.66 -19.90
CA ALA A 378 -18.84 -11.21 -20.97
C ALA A 378 -18.40 -9.77 -20.75
N ALA A 379 -17.20 -9.39 -21.21
CA ALA A 379 -16.72 -8.01 -21.10
C ALA A 379 -17.65 -6.99 -21.80
N ALA A 380 -18.35 -7.44 -22.84
CA ALA A 380 -19.32 -6.61 -23.55
C ALA A 380 -20.57 -6.25 -22.72
N ASP A 381 -20.91 -7.09 -21.72
CA ASP A 381 -22.08 -6.90 -20.85
C ASP A 381 -21.81 -5.95 -19.68
N VAL A 382 -20.53 -5.56 -19.46
CA VAL A 382 -20.15 -4.59 -18.44
C VAL A 382 -20.39 -3.17 -18.96
N ASP A 383 -21.30 -2.43 -18.33
CA ASP A 383 -21.67 -1.09 -18.76
C ASP A 383 -20.56 -0.07 -18.47
N ARG A 384 -19.92 -0.18 -17.31
CA ARG A 384 -18.85 0.73 -16.86
C ARG A 384 -17.73 0.01 -16.13
N VAL A 385 -16.54 0.59 -16.23
CA VAL A 385 -15.36 0.19 -15.46
C VAL A 385 -14.90 1.40 -14.65
N PHE A 386 -15.04 1.32 -13.34
CA PHE A 386 -14.62 2.38 -12.43
C PHE A 386 -13.30 2.01 -11.79
N LEU A 387 -12.24 2.80 -12.04
CA LEU A 387 -10.90 2.59 -11.55
C LEU A 387 -10.58 3.63 -10.49
N THR A 388 -10.14 3.17 -9.31
CA THR A 388 -9.71 4.01 -8.18
C THR A 388 -8.34 3.55 -7.66
N GLY A 389 -7.73 4.34 -6.77
CA GLY A 389 -6.38 4.09 -6.26
C GLY A 389 -5.27 4.61 -7.17
N GLY A 390 -4.12 4.93 -6.57
CA GLY A 390 -3.04 5.64 -7.25
C GLY A 390 -2.46 4.93 -8.48
N SER A 391 -2.42 3.61 -8.48
CA SER A 391 -1.89 2.83 -9.62
C SER A 391 -2.85 2.77 -10.82
N SER A 392 -4.11 3.17 -10.64
CA SER A 392 -5.06 3.33 -11.75
C SER A 392 -4.66 4.43 -12.74
N LEU A 393 -3.79 5.35 -12.32
CA LEU A 393 -3.26 6.44 -13.15
C LEU A 393 -2.13 5.98 -14.10
N VAL A 394 -1.56 4.79 -13.89
CA VAL A 394 -0.50 4.25 -14.75
C VAL A 394 -1.10 3.90 -16.13
N PRO A 395 -0.60 4.46 -17.24
CA PRO A 395 -1.20 4.27 -18.57
C PRO A 395 -1.33 2.80 -18.98
N SER A 396 -0.33 1.97 -18.70
CA SER A 396 -0.35 0.55 -19.03
C SER A 396 -1.39 -0.24 -18.20
N VAL A 397 -1.71 0.19 -16.97
CA VAL A 397 -2.82 -0.38 -16.20
C VAL A 397 -4.15 -0.02 -16.87
N ARG A 398 -4.38 1.25 -17.20
CA ARG A 398 -5.61 1.67 -17.90
C ARG A 398 -5.79 0.98 -19.25
N ALA A 399 -4.69 0.74 -19.98
CA ALA A 399 -4.71 0.06 -21.27
C ALA A 399 -5.25 -1.38 -21.19
N ILE A 400 -5.02 -2.09 -20.07
CA ILE A 400 -5.60 -3.43 -19.82
C ILE A 400 -7.13 -3.40 -19.92
N PHE A 401 -7.74 -2.39 -19.28
CA PHE A 401 -9.20 -2.24 -19.23
C PHE A 401 -9.76 -1.66 -20.52
N ALA A 402 -9.08 -0.67 -21.12
CA ALA A 402 -9.47 -0.09 -22.39
C ALA A 402 -9.52 -1.15 -23.51
N ALA A 403 -8.55 -2.08 -23.53
CA ALA A 403 -8.50 -3.15 -24.53
C ALA A 403 -9.64 -4.18 -24.35
N ARG A 404 -10.16 -4.39 -23.13
CA ARG A 404 -11.22 -5.36 -22.83
C ARG A 404 -12.62 -4.80 -22.93
N PHE A 405 -12.82 -3.58 -22.47
CA PHE A 405 -14.13 -2.99 -22.26
C PHE A 405 -14.42 -1.79 -23.17
N GLY A 406 -13.39 -1.24 -23.83
CA GLY A 406 -13.47 0.02 -24.55
C GLY A 406 -13.11 1.22 -23.65
N ALA A 407 -12.38 2.18 -24.19
CA ALA A 407 -11.91 3.34 -23.44
C ALA A 407 -13.07 4.25 -22.97
N GLU A 408 -14.18 4.27 -23.70
CA GLU A 408 -15.39 5.07 -23.44
C GLU A 408 -16.14 4.58 -22.19
N ARG A 409 -15.95 3.33 -21.78
CA ARG A 409 -16.58 2.78 -20.56
C ARG A 409 -15.76 3.04 -19.30
N LEU A 410 -14.51 3.47 -19.43
CA LEU A 410 -13.64 3.73 -18.29
C LEU A 410 -14.01 5.05 -17.61
N ARG A 411 -14.15 4.97 -16.29
CA ARG A 411 -14.33 6.12 -15.41
C ARG A 411 -13.25 6.09 -14.34
N GLY A 412 -12.88 7.25 -13.81
CA GLY A 412 -12.03 7.43 -12.64
C GLY A 412 -12.76 8.23 -11.58
N GLY A 413 -12.35 8.10 -10.34
CA GLY A 413 -12.88 8.86 -9.21
C GLY A 413 -11.78 9.64 -8.49
N GLU A 414 -12.05 10.11 -7.28
CA GLU A 414 -11.05 10.65 -6.37
C GLU A 414 -10.19 9.47 -5.88
N GLU A 415 -9.10 9.21 -6.60
CA GLU A 415 -8.36 7.94 -6.58
C GLU A 415 -7.85 7.53 -5.18
N LEU A 416 -7.71 8.47 -4.24
CA LEU A 416 -7.15 8.18 -2.90
C LEU A 416 -8.19 8.20 -1.77
N THR A 417 -9.43 8.60 -2.02
CA THR A 417 -10.43 8.82 -0.95
C THR A 417 -11.78 8.15 -1.20
N THR A 418 -12.00 7.61 -2.40
CA THR A 418 -13.26 6.99 -2.82
C THR A 418 -13.70 5.87 -1.85
N VAL A 419 -12.78 4.99 -1.44
CA VAL A 419 -13.06 3.91 -0.50
C VAL A 419 -13.54 4.46 0.84
N ALA A 420 -12.86 5.46 1.40
CA ALA A 420 -13.22 6.06 2.68
C ALA A 420 -14.60 6.75 2.64
N HIS A 421 -14.94 7.41 1.51
CA HIS A 421 -16.27 7.99 1.31
C HIS A 421 -17.34 6.90 1.25
N GLY A 422 -17.09 5.79 0.57
CA GLY A 422 -17.99 4.64 0.51
C GLY A 422 -18.20 3.99 1.88
N LEU A 423 -17.10 3.72 2.60
CA LEU A 423 -17.17 3.17 3.97
C LEU A 423 -17.96 4.08 4.91
N ALA A 424 -17.75 5.40 4.85
CA ALA A 424 -18.48 6.35 5.67
C ALA A 424 -19.99 6.32 5.36
N SER A 425 -20.35 6.20 4.08
CA SER A 425 -21.76 6.12 3.64
C SER A 425 -22.42 4.83 4.08
N ILE A 426 -21.76 3.67 3.95
CA ILE A 426 -22.24 2.37 4.43
C ILE A 426 -22.39 2.40 5.96
N ALA A 427 -21.39 2.93 6.68
CA ALA A 427 -21.41 3.05 8.13
C ALA A 427 -22.61 3.86 8.66
N ALA A 428 -23.03 4.90 7.94
CA ALA A 428 -24.21 5.70 8.30
C ALA A 428 -25.53 4.94 8.08
N SER A 429 -25.59 4.00 7.15
CA SER A 429 -26.78 3.17 6.88
C SER A 429 -26.94 2.02 7.90
N CYS A 430 -25.88 1.64 8.60
CA CYS A 430 -25.87 0.57 9.61
C CYS A 430 -26.10 1.09 11.06
N GLY A 431 -26.22 2.39 11.26
CA GLY A 431 -26.40 3.02 12.58
C GLY A 431 -27.73 3.67 12.75
#